data_c884adf5a32e9bf0bbe2c7e78518a355
#
_entry.id   c884adf5a32e9bf0bbe2c7e78518a355
#
_cell.length_a   1.000
_cell.length_b   1.000
_cell.length_c   1.000
_cell.angle_alpha   90.00
_cell.angle_beta   90.00
_cell.angle_gamma   90.00
#
_symmetry.space_group_name_H-M   'P 1'
#
loop_
_entity.id
_entity.type
_entity.pdbx_description
1 polymer ?
#
loop_
_entity_poly.entity_id
_entity_poly.type
_entity_poly.pdbx_seq_one_letter_code
_entity_poly.pdbx_strand_id
1 'polypeptide(L)'
;YKGKCDFLECGLYRGIKLLEQAMKVIERVFETRIRKQMKVNDMQFGFMPGKGTTDAIFVVRQMQERHYEKRKKLYFAFVDLEKAFDRVPREVTRWALRKAGVEEWLVSAVMSMYEGARTAVRTNEGNSDSFEVKVGLHQGSVLSPLLFVIVMDIISRGLREGLPWELLYADDLVLMADSEEVVKEKLLNWKMGMEQKGLKVNIGKTKIMAGGEGKGDVEVSGKWPCSVCGKGVARNSLQFTKCLKWVHKKCSGIKGSLQAASITFVCKRCSNKVIEATMVGIGDGVDIGNGDVLEKVGKFCYLGDMINADGGADSAVVARIRCAWKKFRELSPLLTHKGASLKLKGKVYESCVRSCMIYGSETWPMRVEHESKLERAEMRMVRWMYGVSLSERITCKNLRERMGIEEIGIVVRRNRLRWFGHVERKADGDWVKGCTNLKVEGTRPRGRPKKTWMEVVKSDMKIMGLGRKDAQDRGLWRRGIRGEPANPGKPGKRP
;
A
#
# COMPACT_ATOMS: atom_id res chain seq x y z
N TYR A 1 -16.67 -10.85 -4.77
CA TYR A 1 -17.13 -10.09 -3.60
C TYR A 1 -15.98 -9.33 -2.95
N LYS A 2 -16.20 -8.06 -2.64
CA LYS A 2 -15.17 -7.18 -2.03
C LYS A 2 -15.05 -7.31 -0.51
N GLY A 3 -15.82 -8.21 0.12
CA GLY A 3 -15.80 -8.47 1.57
C GLY A 3 -16.33 -7.33 2.46
N LYS A 4 -17.21 -6.48 1.93
CA LYS A 4 -17.87 -5.38 2.66
C LYS A 4 -19.34 -5.71 2.92
N CYS A 5 -19.86 -5.24 4.01
CA CYS A 5 -21.07 -5.57 4.77
C CYS A 5 -22.34 -6.12 4.09
N ASP A 6 -22.63 -5.88 2.83
CA ASP A 6 -23.85 -6.41 2.21
C ASP A 6 -23.52 -7.20 0.94
N PHE A 7 -23.78 -8.51 0.97
CA PHE A 7 -23.55 -9.41 -0.17
C PHE A 7 -24.64 -9.30 -1.25
N LEU A 8 -25.75 -8.63 -0.98
CA LEU A 8 -26.82 -8.40 -1.96
C LEU A 8 -26.58 -7.17 -2.83
N GLU A 9 -25.60 -6.32 -2.46
CA GLU A 9 -25.29 -5.13 -3.22
C GLU A 9 -24.34 -5.41 -4.38
N CYS A 10 -24.83 -5.36 -5.63
CA CYS A 10 -24.06 -5.59 -6.86
C CYS A 10 -22.80 -4.70 -6.98
N GLY A 11 -22.84 -3.50 -6.42
CA GLY A 11 -21.70 -2.58 -6.39
C GLY A 11 -20.47 -3.10 -5.64
N LEU A 12 -20.66 -4.10 -4.77
CA LEU A 12 -19.60 -4.73 -3.97
C LEU A 12 -18.91 -5.92 -4.67
N TYR A 13 -19.30 -6.23 -5.90
CA TYR A 13 -18.66 -7.25 -6.71
C TYR A 13 -17.73 -6.63 -7.75
N ARG A 14 -16.71 -7.40 -8.13
CA ARG A 14 -15.86 -7.13 -9.30
C ARG A 14 -16.13 -8.24 -10.33
N GLY A 15 -16.48 -7.85 -11.55
CA GLY A 15 -16.57 -8.80 -12.65
C GLY A 15 -15.17 -9.26 -13.06
N ILE A 16 -14.89 -10.56 -12.99
CA ILE A 16 -13.68 -11.15 -13.56
C ILE A 16 -14.12 -11.98 -14.75
N LYS A 17 -13.63 -11.64 -15.94
CA LYS A 17 -13.95 -12.39 -17.15
C LYS A 17 -13.07 -13.63 -17.28
N LEU A 18 -13.69 -14.76 -17.50
CA LEU A 18 -13.00 -16.01 -17.83
C LEU A 18 -12.90 -16.09 -19.36
N LEU A 19 -11.71 -15.82 -19.87
CA LEU A 19 -11.41 -15.90 -21.30
C LEU A 19 -10.80 -17.27 -21.63
N GLU A 20 -11.05 -17.74 -22.85
CA GLU A 20 -10.42 -18.94 -23.36
C GLU A 20 -8.89 -18.83 -23.40
N GLN A 21 -8.21 -19.97 -23.28
CA GLN A 21 -6.75 -19.99 -23.25
C GLN A 21 -6.14 -19.56 -24.58
N ALA A 22 -6.77 -19.93 -25.71
CA ALA A 22 -6.35 -19.51 -27.05
C ALA A 22 -6.36 -17.96 -27.18
N MET A 23 -7.42 -17.30 -26.69
CA MET A 23 -7.52 -15.84 -26.66
C MET A 23 -6.38 -15.22 -25.86
N LYS A 24 -6.04 -15.78 -24.71
CA LYS A 24 -4.92 -15.28 -23.89
C LYS A 24 -3.57 -15.36 -24.61
N VAL A 25 -3.37 -16.38 -25.45
CA VAL A 25 -2.15 -16.51 -26.28
C VAL A 25 -2.12 -15.39 -27.33
N ILE A 26 -3.22 -15.17 -28.05
CA ILE A 26 -3.34 -14.09 -29.04
C ILE A 26 -3.11 -12.73 -28.38
N GLU A 27 -3.76 -12.48 -27.25
CA GLU A 27 -3.57 -11.24 -26.47
C GLU A 27 -2.11 -11.03 -26.08
N ARG A 28 -1.37 -12.09 -25.72
CA ARG A 28 0.04 -12.00 -25.37
C ARG A 28 0.91 -11.64 -26.60
N VAL A 29 0.56 -12.14 -27.76
CA VAL A 29 1.24 -11.76 -29.02
C VAL A 29 1.00 -10.28 -29.30
N PHE A 30 -0.24 -9.80 -29.21
CA PHE A 30 -0.57 -8.40 -29.41
C PHE A 30 0.09 -7.49 -28.36
N GLU A 31 0.06 -7.86 -27.09
CA GLU A 31 0.77 -7.14 -26.04
C GLU A 31 2.26 -6.95 -26.38
N THR A 32 2.92 -8.04 -26.81
CA THR A 32 4.34 -8.01 -27.14
C THR A 32 4.63 -7.10 -28.34
N ARG A 33 3.76 -7.11 -29.36
CA ARG A 33 3.90 -6.27 -30.57
C ARG A 33 3.65 -4.80 -30.26
N ILE A 34 2.60 -4.48 -29.47
CA ILE A 34 2.27 -3.10 -29.06
C ILE A 34 3.41 -2.52 -28.23
N ARG A 35 3.94 -3.27 -27.26
CA ARG A 35 5.06 -2.81 -26.42
C ARG A 35 6.33 -2.48 -27.21
N LYS A 36 6.54 -3.09 -28.38
CA LYS A 36 7.69 -2.79 -29.26
C LYS A 36 7.52 -1.47 -30.03
N GLN A 37 6.28 -1.03 -30.26
CA GLN A 37 5.97 0.14 -31.08
C GLN A 37 5.84 1.43 -30.24
N MET A 38 5.73 1.32 -28.93
CA MET A 38 5.47 2.49 -28.08
C MET A 38 6.34 2.53 -26.83
N LYS A 39 6.55 3.73 -26.33
CA LYS A 39 7.19 3.98 -25.02
C LYS A 39 6.19 4.66 -24.10
N VAL A 40 5.91 4.03 -22.96
CA VAL A 40 5.13 4.62 -21.86
C VAL A 40 6.02 5.53 -21.02
N ASN A 41 5.46 6.61 -20.50
CA ASN A 41 6.18 7.55 -19.66
C ASN A 41 6.69 6.89 -18.37
N ASP A 42 7.82 7.38 -17.88
CA ASP A 42 8.51 6.80 -16.70
C ASP A 42 7.75 7.00 -15.39
N MET A 43 6.79 7.92 -15.32
CA MET A 43 5.91 8.09 -14.16
C MET A 43 4.88 6.94 -14.00
N GLN A 44 4.68 6.09 -15.00
CA GLN A 44 3.85 4.89 -14.88
C GLN A 44 4.65 3.72 -14.32
N PHE A 45 4.20 3.18 -13.19
CA PHE A 45 4.79 2.03 -12.51
C PHE A 45 3.95 0.76 -12.67
N GLY A 46 2.62 0.90 -12.75
CA GLY A 46 1.72 -0.24 -12.87
C GLY A 46 1.86 -0.97 -14.20
N PHE A 47 1.92 -2.30 -14.17
CA PHE A 47 2.02 -3.17 -15.35
C PHE A 47 3.21 -2.92 -16.27
N MET A 48 4.26 -2.26 -15.74
CA MET A 48 5.49 -1.98 -16.48
C MET A 48 6.59 -2.99 -16.13
N PRO A 49 7.32 -3.50 -17.14
CA PRO A 49 8.46 -4.40 -16.88
C PRO A 49 9.51 -3.74 -15.98
N GLY A 50 9.98 -4.47 -14.97
CA GLY A 50 11.03 -4.00 -14.06
C GLY A 50 10.59 -2.94 -13.04
N LYS A 51 9.29 -2.57 -13.00
CA LYS A 51 8.72 -1.67 -12.00
C LYS A 51 7.68 -2.41 -11.14
N GLY A 52 7.62 -2.12 -9.86
CA GLY A 52 6.70 -2.75 -8.91
C GLY A 52 6.09 -1.76 -7.92
N THR A 53 5.22 -2.25 -7.05
CA THR A 53 4.60 -1.43 -5.98
C THR A 53 5.64 -0.83 -5.05
N THR A 54 6.72 -1.58 -4.77
CA THR A 54 7.80 -1.11 -3.90
C THR A 54 8.51 0.12 -4.49
N ASP A 55 8.68 0.20 -5.84
CA ASP A 55 9.25 1.38 -6.52
C ASP A 55 8.41 2.63 -6.25
N ALA A 56 7.10 2.55 -6.47
CA ALA A 56 6.19 3.68 -6.28
C ALA A 56 6.09 4.10 -4.80
N ILE A 57 5.95 3.14 -3.88
CA ILE A 57 5.95 3.38 -2.44
C ILE A 57 7.26 4.05 -2.00
N PHE A 58 8.39 3.58 -2.53
CA PHE A 58 9.71 4.11 -2.21
C PHE A 58 9.85 5.58 -2.65
N VAL A 59 9.43 5.92 -3.88
CA VAL A 59 9.48 7.31 -4.36
C VAL A 59 8.65 8.22 -3.45
N VAL A 60 7.40 7.87 -3.13
CA VAL A 60 6.54 8.66 -2.24
C VAL A 60 7.20 8.88 -0.87
N ARG A 61 7.77 7.83 -0.27
CA ARG A 61 8.46 7.92 1.02
C ARG A 61 9.74 8.75 0.95
N GLN A 62 10.53 8.62 -0.12
CA GLN A 62 11.75 9.41 -0.28
C GLN A 62 11.45 10.89 -0.52
N MET A 63 10.43 11.21 -1.32
CA MET A 63 9.96 12.58 -1.50
C MET A 63 9.57 13.20 -0.15
N GLN A 64 8.80 12.50 0.64
CA GLN A 64 8.39 12.93 1.97
C GLN A 64 9.60 13.11 2.92
N GLU A 65 10.53 12.15 2.94
CA GLU A 65 11.74 12.19 3.77
C GLU A 65 12.62 13.40 3.44
N ARG A 66 12.83 13.69 2.14
CA ARG A 66 13.65 14.83 1.68
C ARG A 66 13.05 16.18 2.05
N HIS A 67 11.73 16.34 1.89
CA HIS A 67 11.06 17.58 2.29
C HIS A 67 11.07 17.74 3.82
N TYR A 68 10.86 16.65 4.54
CA TYR A 68 10.91 16.66 6.01
C TYR A 68 12.28 17.05 6.55
N GLU A 69 13.38 16.55 5.95
CA GLU A 69 14.77 16.94 6.30
C GLU A 69 15.03 18.44 6.19
N LYS A 70 14.25 19.16 5.41
CA LYS A 70 14.36 20.60 5.14
C LYS A 70 13.24 21.44 5.75
N ARG A 71 12.38 20.86 6.60
CA ARG A 71 11.18 21.50 7.18
C ARG A 71 10.21 22.03 6.12
N LYS A 72 10.25 21.50 4.93
CA LYS A 72 9.27 21.84 3.90
C LYS A 72 8.06 20.94 3.99
N LYS A 73 6.89 21.52 3.80
CA LYS A 73 5.66 20.75 3.64
C LYS A 73 5.65 20.15 2.25
N LEU A 74 5.09 18.97 2.13
CA LEU A 74 4.78 18.32 0.87
C LEU A 74 3.34 17.86 0.93
N TYR A 75 2.55 18.25 -0.06
CA TYR A 75 1.14 17.90 -0.15
C TYR A 75 0.97 16.75 -1.13
N PHE A 76 0.09 15.83 -0.78
CA PHE A 76 -0.24 14.67 -1.59
C PHE A 76 -1.73 14.65 -1.87
N ALA A 77 -2.13 14.39 -3.11
CA ALA A 77 -3.48 13.97 -3.45
C ALA A 77 -3.41 12.52 -3.95
N PHE A 78 -4.03 11.61 -3.21
CA PHE A 78 -4.22 10.22 -3.61
C PHE A 78 -5.54 10.09 -4.32
N VAL A 79 -5.50 9.86 -5.61
CA VAL A 79 -6.67 9.88 -6.50
C VAL A 79 -7.12 8.46 -6.81
N ASP A 80 -8.39 8.16 -6.56
CA ASP A 80 -9.04 6.87 -6.88
C ASP A 80 -10.01 7.08 -8.05
N LEU A 81 -10.01 6.19 -9.03
CA LEU A 81 -10.94 6.22 -10.15
C LEU A 81 -12.12 5.26 -9.92
N GLU A 82 -13.33 5.69 -10.29
CA GLU A 82 -14.52 4.84 -10.19
C GLU A 82 -14.53 3.73 -11.23
N LYS A 83 -14.35 2.47 -10.81
CA LYS A 83 -14.42 1.30 -11.70
C LYS A 83 -13.60 1.52 -13.00
N ALA A 84 -12.35 1.97 -12.86
CA ALA A 84 -11.51 2.47 -13.94
C ALA A 84 -11.54 1.58 -15.20
N PHE A 85 -11.28 0.27 -15.05
CA PHE A 85 -11.30 -0.68 -16.17
C PHE A 85 -12.67 -0.83 -16.82
N ASP A 86 -13.75 -0.76 -16.05
CA ASP A 86 -15.12 -0.96 -16.55
C ASP A 86 -15.67 0.30 -17.23
N ARG A 87 -15.04 1.45 -17.03
CA ARG A 87 -15.52 2.76 -17.56
C ARG A 87 -14.76 3.25 -18.78
N VAL A 88 -13.61 2.71 -19.15
CA VAL A 88 -12.85 3.16 -20.32
C VAL A 88 -13.69 3.01 -21.58
N PRO A 89 -14.05 4.12 -22.31
CA PRO A 89 -14.75 4.00 -23.57
C PRO A 89 -13.85 3.32 -24.63
N ARG A 90 -14.42 2.46 -25.44
CA ARG A 90 -13.66 1.74 -26.49
C ARG A 90 -13.08 2.70 -27.52
N GLU A 91 -13.80 3.76 -27.87
CA GLU A 91 -13.31 4.80 -28.78
C GLU A 91 -12.10 5.56 -28.20
N VAL A 92 -12.08 5.77 -26.87
CA VAL A 92 -10.91 6.35 -26.19
C VAL A 92 -9.72 5.37 -26.26
N THR A 93 -9.97 4.07 -26.14
CA THR A 93 -8.93 3.06 -26.32
C THR A 93 -8.37 3.07 -27.74
N ARG A 94 -9.24 3.10 -28.75
CA ARG A 94 -8.86 3.21 -30.17
C ARG A 94 -8.05 4.48 -30.43
N TRP A 95 -8.54 5.61 -29.97
CA TRP A 95 -7.87 6.90 -30.06
C TRP A 95 -6.49 6.87 -29.39
N ALA A 96 -6.39 6.32 -28.20
CA ALA A 96 -5.13 6.26 -27.45
C ALA A 96 -4.07 5.38 -28.13
N LEU A 97 -4.46 4.22 -28.68
CA LEU A 97 -3.57 3.36 -29.45
C LEU A 97 -2.99 4.09 -30.67
N ARG A 98 -3.85 4.79 -31.44
CA ARG A 98 -3.40 5.60 -32.60
C ARG A 98 -2.46 6.72 -32.18
N LYS A 99 -2.79 7.46 -31.10
CA LYS A 99 -1.94 8.52 -30.52
C LYS A 99 -0.62 8.00 -29.94
N ALA A 100 -0.59 6.75 -29.53
CA ALA A 100 0.64 6.06 -29.08
C ALA A 100 1.54 5.63 -30.26
N GLY A 101 1.07 5.73 -31.52
CA GLY A 101 1.80 5.34 -32.72
C GLY A 101 1.70 3.84 -33.04
N VAL A 102 0.69 3.15 -32.54
CA VAL A 102 0.45 1.73 -32.86
C VAL A 102 -0.08 1.61 -34.29
N GLU A 103 0.46 0.68 -35.07
CA GLU A 103 0.06 0.40 -36.44
C GLU A 103 -1.44 0.09 -36.55
N GLU A 104 -2.12 0.64 -37.58
CA GLU A 104 -3.57 0.60 -37.70
C GLU A 104 -4.14 -0.82 -37.81
N TRP A 105 -3.44 -1.74 -38.47
CA TRP A 105 -3.86 -3.16 -38.51
C TRP A 105 -3.95 -3.78 -37.11
N LEU A 106 -3.01 -3.42 -36.21
CA LEU A 106 -2.97 -3.92 -34.85
C LEU A 106 -4.05 -3.25 -33.98
N VAL A 107 -4.29 -1.94 -34.21
CA VAL A 107 -5.44 -1.22 -33.59
C VAL A 107 -6.75 -1.91 -33.98
N SER A 108 -6.95 -2.18 -35.28
CA SER A 108 -8.15 -2.84 -35.79
C SER A 108 -8.31 -4.24 -35.23
N ALA A 109 -7.22 -5.04 -35.18
CA ALA A 109 -7.22 -6.38 -34.60
C ALA A 109 -7.59 -6.36 -33.08
N VAL A 110 -7.06 -5.41 -32.32
CA VAL A 110 -7.42 -5.24 -30.90
C VAL A 110 -8.88 -4.84 -30.76
N MET A 111 -9.38 -3.90 -31.57
CA MET A 111 -10.76 -3.43 -31.49
C MET A 111 -11.77 -4.50 -31.89
N SER A 112 -11.48 -5.36 -32.86
CA SER A 112 -12.35 -6.47 -33.27
C SER A 112 -12.60 -7.47 -32.14
N MET A 113 -11.66 -7.61 -31.18
CA MET A 113 -11.86 -8.46 -29.99
C MET A 113 -12.94 -7.93 -29.04
N TYR A 114 -13.33 -6.68 -29.21
CA TYR A 114 -14.37 -6.02 -28.39
C TYR A 114 -15.71 -5.89 -29.13
N GLU A 115 -15.75 -6.09 -30.46
CA GLU A 115 -16.99 -6.02 -31.26
C GLU A 115 -17.91 -7.18 -30.93
N GLY A 116 -19.19 -6.87 -30.71
CA GLY A 116 -20.20 -7.87 -30.35
C GLY A 116 -19.91 -8.64 -29.05
N ALA A 117 -19.03 -8.15 -28.19
CA ALA A 117 -18.63 -8.86 -26.97
C ALA A 117 -19.82 -9.04 -26.03
N ARG A 118 -20.19 -10.29 -25.79
CA ARG A 118 -21.25 -10.70 -24.87
C ARG A 118 -20.67 -11.36 -23.63
N THR A 119 -21.41 -11.30 -22.53
CA THR A 119 -21.02 -11.95 -21.27
C THR A 119 -22.25 -12.55 -20.59
N ALA A 120 -22.03 -13.61 -19.82
CA ALA A 120 -23.03 -14.16 -18.90
C ALA A 120 -22.41 -14.21 -17.50
N VAL A 121 -23.21 -13.99 -16.46
CA VAL A 121 -22.77 -14.08 -15.07
C VAL A 121 -22.95 -15.52 -14.59
N ARG A 122 -21.84 -16.14 -14.16
CA ARG A 122 -21.86 -17.47 -13.58
C ARG A 122 -22.13 -17.38 -12.08
N THR A 123 -23.16 -18.08 -11.62
CA THR A 123 -23.53 -18.22 -10.20
C THR A 123 -23.53 -19.68 -9.79
N ASN A 124 -23.74 -19.95 -8.50
CA ASN A 124 -23.93 -21.33 -8.01
C ASN A 124 -25.20 -21.99 -8.53
N GLU A 125 -26.20 -21.20 -8.95
CA GLU A 125 -27.48 -21.63 -9.45
C GLU A 125 -27.55 -21.77 -10.98
N GLY A 126 -26.44 -21.43 -11.67
CA GLY A 126 -26.30 -21.49 -13.12
C GLY A 126 -25.78 -20.19 -13.75
N ASN A 127 -25.89 -20.12 -15.06
CA ASN A 127 -25.49 -18.94 -15.82
C ASN A 127 -26.71 -18.04 -16.07
N SER A 128 -26.51 -16.73 -15.99
CA SER A 128 -27.51 -15.75 -16.45
C SER A 128 -27.66 -15.79 -17.96
N ASP A 129 -28.72 -15.14 -18.47
CA ASP A 129 -28.82 -14.81 -19.89
C ASP A 129 -27.60 -13.97 -20.33
N SER A 130 -27.22 -14.16 -21.59
CA SER A 130 -26.09 -13.45 -22.19
C SER A 130 -26.50 -12.03 -22.57
N PHE A 131 -25.71 -11.04 -22.15
CA PHE A 131 -25.92 -9.63 -22.47
C PHE A 131 -24.68 -9.00 -23.11
N GLU A 132 -24.87 -7.97 -23.91
CA GLU A 132 -23.80 -7.24 -24.58
C GLU A 132 -23.09 -6.28 -23.63
N VAL A 133 -21.75 -6.22 -23.72
CA VAL A 133 -20.91 -5.27 -22.98
C VAL A 133 -20.30 -4.28 -23.95
N LYS A 134 -20.78 -3.02 -23.92
CA LYS A 134 -20.40 -1.94 -24.86
C LYS A 134 -19.24 -1.06 -24.38
N VAL A 135 -18.93 -1.07 -23.09
CA VAL A 135 -17.96 -0.17 -22.46
C VAL A 135 -16.98 -0.97 -21.62
N GLY A 136 -15.81 -0.46 -21.43
CA GLY A 136 -14.80 -1.00 -20.53
C GLY A 136 -13.86 -2.01 -21.17
N LEU A 137 -12.77 -2.26 -20.46
CA LEU A 137 -11.76 -3.27 -20.77
C LEU A 137 -12.07 -4.56 -20.02
N HIS A 138 -11.68 -5.69 -20.60
CA HIS A 138 -11.98 -6.99 -20.02
C HIS A 138 -11.10 -7.28 -18.79
N GLN A 139 -11.65 -7.24 -17.57
CA GLN A 139 -10.94 -7.66 -16.36
C GLN A 139 -10.66 -9.17 -16.44
N GLY A 140 -9.38 -9.57 -16.40
CA GLY A 140 -8.94 -10.95 -16.60
C GLY A 140 -8.27 -11.22 -17.96
N SER A 141 -8.32 -10.25 -18.88
CA SER A 141 -7.56 -10.25 -20.14
C SER A 141 -6.07 -9.97 -19.88
N VAL A 142 -5.21 -10.57 -20.68
CA VAL A 142 -3.75 -10.33 -20.66
C VAL A 142 -3.43 -8.94 -21.22
N LEU A 143 -4.19 -8.51 -22.23
CA LEU A 143 -3.95 -7.25 -22.94
C LEU A 143 -4.53 -6.03 -22.22
N SER A 144 -5.65 -6.17 -21.51
CA SER A 144 -6.35 -5.04 -20.87
C SER A 144 -5.50 -4.20 -19.94
N PRO A 145 -4.57 -4.73 -19.12
CA PRO A 145 -3.67 -3.91 -18.32
C PRO A 145 -2.81 -2.95 -19.15
N LEU A 146 -2.28 -3.42 -20.29
CA LEU A 146 -1.51 -2.59 -21.20
C LEU A 146 -2.37 -1.51 -21.85
N LEU A 147 -3.57 -1.87 -22.35
CA LEU A 147 -4.50 -0.91 -22.94
C LEU A 147 -4.87 0.19 -21.96
N PHE A 148 -5.14 -0.17 -20.70
CA PHE A 148 -5.42 0.80 -19.65
C PHE A 148 -4.24 1.75 -19.41
N VAL A 149 -3.02 1.22 -19.33
CA VAL A 149 -1.79 2.02 -19.17
C VAL A 149 -1.62 2.97 -20.35
N ILE A 150 -1.88 2.53 -21.60
CA ILE A 150 -1.80 3.38 -22.78
C ILE A 150 -2.82 4.52 -22.70
N VAL A 151 -4.06 4.21 -22.35
CA VAL A 151 -5.11 5.23 -22.19
C VAL A 151 -4.69 6.28 -21.15
N MET A 152 -4.23 5.85 -19.98
CA MET A 152 -3.76 6.74 -18.92
C MET A 152 -2.54 7.56 -19.35
N ASP A 153 -1.60 6.94 -20.08
CA ASP A 153 -0.42 7.62 -20.61
C ASP A 153 -0.80 8.74 -21.58
N ILE A 154 -1.70 8.48 -22.52
CA ILE A 154 -2.09 9.43 -23.55
C ILE A 154 -2.96 10.57 -22.97
N ILE A 155 -3.93 10.26 -22.10
CA ILE A 155 -4.77 11.28 -21.44
C ILE A 155 -3.90 12.23 -20.63
N SER A 156 -2.92 11.70 -19.92
CA SER A 156 -2.10 12.50 -19.02
C SER A 156 -0.99 13.31 -19.70
N ARG A 157 -0.72 13.12 -21.00
CA ARG A 157 0.39 13.82 -21.69
C ARG A 157 0.32 15.35 -21.58
N GLY A 158 -0.88 15.92 -21.65
CA GLY A 158 -1.08 17.37 -21.52
C GLY A 158 -1.22 17.87 -20.09
N LEU A 159 -1.25 16.98 -19.10
CA LEU A 159 -1.49 17.31 -17.69
C LEU A 159 -0.23 17.21 -16.82
N ARG A 160 0.84 16.65 -17.37
CA ARG A 160 2.07 16.32 -16.62
C ARG A 160 2.98 17.52 -16.50
N GLU A 161 3.51 17.71 -15.31
CA GLU A 161 4.66 18.59 -15.04
C GLU A 161 5.96 17.78 -14.98
N GLY A 162 5.87 16.45 -14.91
CA GLY A 162 6.99 15.55 -14.86
C GLY A 162 7.25 14.95 -13.47
N LEU A 163 8.13 13.95 -13.45
CA LEU A 163 8.58 13.32 -12.20
C LEU A 163 9.42 14.31 -11.39
N PRO A 164 9.33 14.23 -10.06
CA PRO A 164 8.64 13.24 -9.24
C PRO A 164 7.22 13.64 -8.80
N TRP A 165 6.63 14.66 -9.42
CA TRP A 165 5.41 15.31 -8.93
C TRP A 165 4.13 14.53 -9.20
N GLU A 166 4.17 13.60 -10.16
CA GLU A 166 3.07 12.68 -10.45
C GLU A 166 3.56 11.25 -10.52
N LEU A 167 2.84 10.34 -9.87
CA LEU A 167 3.08 8.89 -9.92
C LEU A 167 1.80 8.17 -10.31
N LEU A 168 1.90 7.29 -11.31
CA LEU A 168 0.82 6.41 -11.74
C LEU A 168 1.17 4.96 -11.42
N TYR A 169 0.26 4.27 -10.77
CA TYR A 169 0.30 2.82 -10.67
C TYR A 169 -1.03 2.25 -11.18
N ALA A 170 -1.13 2.11 -12.49
CA ALA A 170 -2.38 1.83 -13.20
C ALA A 170 -3.44 2.91 -12.94
N ASP A 171 -4.48 2.59 -12.17
CA ASP A 171 -5.56 3.49 -11.76
C ASP A 171 -5.26 4.32 -10.49
N ASP A 172 -4.29 3.90 -9.69
CA ASP A 172 -3.84 4.65 -8.52
C ASP A 172 -2.90 5.79 -8.95
N LEU A 173 -3.35 7.04 -8.81
CA LEU A 173 -2.58 8.25 -9.11
C LEU A 173 -2.23 8.98 -7.82
N VAL A 174 -0.98 9.41 -7.70
CA VAL A 174 -0.53 10.31 -6.64
C VAL A 174 -0.02 11.60 -7.27
N LEU A 175 -0.60 12.73 -6.87
CA LEU A 175 -0.13 14.05 -7.20
C LEU A 175 0.60 14.64 -6.01
N MET A 176 1.72 15.31 -6.23
CA MET A 176 2.53 15.96 -5.20
C MET A 176 2.76 17.42 -5.53
N ALA A 177 2.84 18.27 -4.49
CA ALA A 177 3.15 19.68 -4.64
C ALA A 177 3.71 20.27 -3.33
N ASP A 178 4.40 21.40 -3.44
CA ASP A 178 4.97 22.14 -2.29
C ASP A 178 3.91 22.97 -1.54
N SER A 179 2.73 23.23 -2.13
CA SER A 179 1.64 23.94 -1.49
C SER A 179 0.29 23.25 -1.68
N GLU A 180 -0.67 23.60 -0.83
CA GLU A 180 -2.03 23.06 -0.88
C GLU A 180 -2.78 23.58 -2.11
N GLU A 181 -2.54 24.82 -2.47
CA GLU A 181 -3.16 25.46 -3.62
C GLU A 181 -2.74 24.77 -4.93
N VAL A 182 -1.43 24.51 -5.09
CA VAL A 182 -0.89 23.85 -6.29
C VAL A 182 -1.40 22.40 -6.39
N VAL A 183 -1.48 21.65 -5.29
CA VAL A 183 -2.00 20.28 -5.37
C VAL A 183 -3.49 20.24 -5.71
N LYS A 184 -4.28 21.25 -5.27
CA LYS A 184 -5.68 21.41 -5.64
C LYS A 184 -5.84 21.70 -7.14
N GLU A 185 -5.08 22.66 -7.66
CA GLU A 185 -5.10 23.03 -9.07
C GLU A 185 -4.71 21.83 -9.96
N LYS A 186 -3.63 21.14 -9.63
CA LYS A 186 -3.23 19.89 -10.30
C LYS A 186 -4.37 18.87 -10.30
N LEU A 187 -4.96 18.63 -9.14
CA LEU A 187 -6.03 17.64 -9.00
C LEU A 187 -7.25 18.02 -9.85
N LEU A 188 -7.63 19.29 -9.88
CA LEU A 188 -8.73 19.77 -10.70
C LEU A 188 -8.46 19.58 -12.20
N ASN A 189 -7.26 19.94 -12.65
CA ASN A 189 -6.83 19.77 -14.04
C ASN A 189 -6.84 18.28 -14.44
N TRP A 190 -6.30 17.40 -13.59
CA TRP A 190 -6.33 15.96 -13.82
C TRP A 190 -7.76 15.40 -13.82
N LYS A 191 -8.62 15.83 -12.89
CA LYS A 191 -10.02 15.44 -12.85
C LYS A 191 -10.73 15.81 -14.16
N MET A 192 -10.64 17.06 -14.59
CA MET A 192 -11.25 17.51 -15.83
C MET A 192 -10.74 16.74 -17.05
N GLY A 193 -9.42 16.54 -17.17
CA GLY A 193 -8.83 15.81 -18.30
C GLY A 193 -9.26 14.35 -18.36
N MET A 194 -9.40 13.68 -17.21
CA MET A 194 -9.88 12.31 -17.15
C MET A 194 -11.39 12.20 -17.41
N GLU A 195 -12.20 13.08 -16.82
CA GLU A 195 -13.66 13.05 -16.95
C GLU A 195 -14.12 13.40 -18.38
N GLN A 196 -13.42 14.26 -19.09
CA GLN A 196 -13.63 14.52 -20.53
C GLN A 196 -13.44 13.27 -21.40
N LYS A 197 -12.70 12.29 -20.93
CA LYS A 197 -12.44 11.00 -21.60
C LYS A 197 -13.24 9.83 -20.99
N GLY A 198 -14.24 10.13 -20.13
CA GLY A 198 -15.13 9.13 -19.54
C GLY A 198 -14.61 8.43 -18.31
N LEU A 199 -13.43 8.80 -17.79
CA LEU A 199 -12.89 8.27 -16.54
C LEU A 199 -13.30 9.19 -15.39
N LYS A 200 -14.07 8.66 -14.43
CA LYS A 200 -14.58 9.45 -13.31
C LYS A 200 -13.74 9.32 -12.06
N VAL A 201 -13.40 10.45 -11.44
CA VAL A 201 -12.70 10.50 -10.15
C VAL A 201 -13.68 10.17 -9.02
N ASN A 202 -13.27 9.30 -8.11
CA ASN A 202 -14.03 8.94 -6.92
C ASN A 202 -13.72 9.93 -5.77
N ILE A 203 -14.53 10.95 -5.63
CA ILE A 203 -14.34 12.00 -4.61
C ILE A 203 -14.33 11.41 -3.18
N GLY A 204 -15.21 10.45 -2.88
CA GLY A 204 -15.30 9.86 -1.54
C GLY A 204 -14.04 9.07 -1.10
N LYS A 205 -13.28 8.54 -2.08
CA LYS A 205 -12.04 7.78 -1.81
C LYS A 205 -10.77 8.58 -2.08
N THR A 206 -10.84 9.62 -2.90
CA THR A 206 -9.73 10.55 -3.12
C THR A 206 -9.45 11.31 -1.82
N LYS A 207 -8.18 11.41 -1.42
CA LYS A 207 -7.77 12.01 -0.14
C LYS A 207 -6.60 12.96 -0.35
N ILE A 208 -6.58 14.02 0.46
CA ILE A 208 -5.43 14.93 0.53
C ILE A 208 -4.70 14.68 1.85
N MET A 209 -3.37 14.71 1.80
CA MET A 209 -2.50 14.59 2.97
C MET A 209 -1.42 15.66 2.91
N ALA A 210 -1.25 16.40 4.00
CA ALA A 210 -0.13 17.34 4.16
C ALA A 210 0.98 16.65 4.97
N GLY A 211 2.14 16.44 4.37
CA GLY A 211 3.35 15.99 5.04
C GLY A 211 4.16 17.18 5.56
N GLY A 212 4.75 17.06 6.74
CA GLY A 212 5.53 18.10 7.38
C GLY A 212 5.24 18.19 8.88
N GLU A 213 5.94 19.07 9.62
CA GLU A 213 5.66 19.31 11.03
C GLU A 213 4.27 19.97 11.22
N GLY A 214 3.23 19.15 11.19
CA GLY A 214 1.96 19.52 11.77
C GLY A 214 2.03 19.29 13.29
N LYS A 215 1.87 20.32 14.08
CA LYS A 215 1.28 20.21 15.42
C LYS A 215 -0.18 19.77 15.22
N GLY A 216 -0.38 18.52 14.89
CA GLY A 216 -1.72 18.00 14.65
C GLY A 216 -1.71 16.52 14.90
N ASP A 217 -1.82 16.17 16.06
CA ASP A 217 -2.34 15.09 16.86
C ASP A 217 -1.48 15.07 18.13
N VAL A 218 -1.97 15.72 19.14
CA VAL A 218 -1.54 15.50 20.51
C VAL A 218 -1.58 13.99 20.66
N GLU A 219 -0.42 13.31 20.69
CA GLU A 219 -0.34 11.97 21.25
C GLU A 219 -0.91 12.08 22.66
N VAL A 220 -2.17 11.72 22.75
CA VAL A 220 -2.82 11.58 24.05
C VAL A 220 -2.04 10.47 24.75
N SER A 221 -1.24 10.85 25.72
CA SER A 221 -0.47 9.96 26.58
C SER A 221 -1.45 9.03 27.32
N GLY A 222 -1.83 7.97 26.68
CA GLY A 222 -2.77 6.98 27.18
C GLY A 222 -3.17 6.03 26.04
N LYS A 223 -3.24 4.75 26.36
CA LYS A 223 -3.48 3.66 25.38
C LYS A 223 -4.78 3.80 24.58
N TRP A 224 -5.73 4.63 25.07
CA TRP A 224 -7.07 4.81 24.47
C TRP A 224 -7.61 6.22 24.80
N PRO A 225 -8.09 6.99 23.82
CA PRO A 225 -8.68 8.30 24.09
C PRO A 225 -10.11 8.16 24.64
N CYS A 226 -10.46 9.00 25.60
CA CYS A 226 -11.83 9.13 26.08
C CYS A 226 -12.70 9.78 24.99
N SER A 227 -13.82 9.16 24.67
CA SER A 227 -14.77 9.63 23.65
C SER A 227 -15.50 10.94 23.98
N VAL A 228 -15.35 11.45 25.21
CA VAL A 228 -16.00 12.68 25.67
C VAL A 228 -15.01 13.83 25.79
N CYS A 229 -13.85 13.61 26.40
CA CYS A 229 -12.90 14.71 26.69
C CYS A 229 -11.58 14.57 25.92
N GLY A 230 -11.39 13.53 25.08
CA GLY A 230 -10.19 13.32 24.27
C GLY A 230 -8.94 12.87 25.04
N LYS A 231 -8.90 12.98 26.35
CA LYS A 231 -7.74 12.61 27.19
C LYS A 231 -7.57 11.10 27.29
N GLY A 232 -6.34 10.60 27.45
CA GLY A 232 -6.06 9.18 27.59
C GLY A 232 -6.77 8.54 28.79
N VAL A 233 -7.32 7.33 28.60
CA VAL A 233 -8.00 6.58 29.65
C VAL A 233 -7.05 5.65 30.39
N ALA A 234 -7.25 5.51 31.75
CA ALA A 234 -6.51 4.66 32.66
C ALA A 234 -7.48 3.76 33.47
N ARG A 235 -7.06 3.26 34.63
CA ARG A 235 -7.78 2.27 35.43
C ARG A 235 -9.26 2.55 35.74
N ASN A 236 -9.71 3.82 35.71
CA ASN A 236 -11.11 4.21 35.99
C ASN A 236 -11.86 4.60 34.72
N SER A 237 -11.94 3.70 33.76
CA SER A 237 -12.60 3.89 32.48
C SER A 237 -13.39 2.67 32.04
N LEU A 238 -14.37 2.90 31.18
CA LEU A 238 -15.27 1.91 30.60
C LEU A 238 -15.19 1.92 29.09
N GLN A 239 -15.42 0.78 28.49
CA GLN A 239 -15.60 0.66 27.05
C GLN A 239 -17.08 0.49 26.72
N PHE A 240 -17.61 1.30 25.80
CA PHE A 240 -18.97 1.11 25.29
C PHE A 240 -19.11 -0.20 24.55
N THR A 241 -20.08 -1.02 24.88
CA THR A 241 -20.27 -2.36 24.32
C THR A 241 -20.62 -2.36 22.83
N LYS A 242 -21.29 -1.30 22.34
CA LYS A 242 -21.78 -1.22 20.97
C LYS A 242 -20.80 -0.57 19.98
N CYS A 243 -20.08 0.48 20.38
CA CYS A 243 -19.16 1.21 19.50
C CYS A 243 -17.69 1.04 19.88
N LEU A 244 -17.38 0.28 20.93
CA LEU A 244 -16.04 -0.05 21.43
C LEU A 244 -15.15 1.16 21.77
N LYS A 245 -15.72 2.34 21.92
CA LYS A 245 -15.01 3.56 22.35
C LYS A 245 -14.86 3.58 23.86
N TRP A 246 -13.77 4.17 24.35
CA TRP A 246 -13.47 4.30 25.75
C TRP A 246 -13.99 5.61 26.34
N VAL A 247 -14.35 5.61 27.62
CA VAL A 247 -14.80 6.80 28.39
C VAL A 247 -14.32 6.72 29.84
N HIS A 248 -13.86 7.84 30.41
CA HIS A 248 -13.59 7.92 31.87
C HIS A 248 -14.87 7.77 32.67
N LYS A 249 -14.79 7.20 33.86
CA LYS A 249 -15.93 7.14 34.80
C LYS A 249 -16.54 8.53 35.02
N LYS A 250 -15.71 9.56 35.23
CA LYS A 250 -16.18 10.95 35.40
C LYS A 250 -16.90 11.49 34.17
N CYS A 251 -16.46 11.12 32.96
CA CYS A 251 -17.06 11.57 31.69
C CYS A 251 -18.29 10.76 31.28
N SER A 252 -18.48 9.58 31.86
CA SER A 252 -19.62 8.69 31.57
C SER A 252 -20.89 9.06 32.33
N GLY A 253 -20.78 9.85 33.38
CA GLY A 253 -21.91 10.20 34.28
C GLY A 253 -22.35 9.08 35.23
N ILE A 254 -21.60 7.95 35.28
CA ILE A 254 -21.96 6.81 36.13
C ILE A 254 -21.66 7.10 37.60
N LYS A 255 -22.73 7.08 38.43
CA LYS A 255 -22.67 7.11 39.88
C LYS A 255 -22.67 5.66 40.41
N GLY A 256 -21.59 5.21 41.07
CA GLY A 256 -21.48 3.86 41.65
C GLY A 256 -20.29 3.03 41.13
N SER A 257 -20.30 1.68 41.34
CA SER A 257 -19.24 0.77 40.93
C SER A 257 -19.20 0.55 39.42
N LEU A 258 -17.99 0.44 38.84
CA LEU A 258 -17.81 0.15 37.43
C LEU A 258 -18.15 -1.31 37.04
N GLN A 259 -18.11 -2.23 38.03
CA GLN A 259 -18.39 -3.64 37.77
C GLN A 259 -19.86 -3.91 37.43
N ALA A 260 -20.79 -3.15 38.02
CA ALA A 260 -22.21 -3.27 37.74
C ALA A 260 -22.62 -2.65 36.40
N ALA A 261 -21.85 -1.70 35.89
CA ALA A 261 -22.14 -0.98 34.61
C ALA A 261 -21.56 -1.65 33.37
N SER A 262 -20.74 -2.69 33.52
CA SER A 262 -19.99 -3.29 32.39
C SER A 262 -20.82 -4.20 31.47
N ILE A 263 -22.02 -4.61 31.89
CA ILE A 263 -22.80 -5.64 31.17
C ILE A 263 -23.59 -5.09 29.97
N THR A 264 -24.01 -3.82 29.99
CA THR A 264 -24.78 -3.20 28.89
C THR A 264 -24.59 -1.68 28.80
N PHE A 265 -23.35 -1.22 28.66
CA PHE A 265 -23.08 0.21 28.57
C PHE A 265 -23.05 0.71 27.13
N VAL A 266 -24.15 1.36 26.69
CA VAL A 266 -24.31 1.92 25.34
C VAL A 266 -24.18 3.44 25.41
N CYS A 267 -23.42 4.05 24.49
CA CYS A 267 -23.28 5.51 24.44
C CYS A 267 -24.60 6.18 23.97
N LYS A 268 -24.85 7.41 24.38
CA LYS A 268 -26.05 8.19 23.97
C LYS A 268 -26.23 8.22 22.44
N ARG A 269 -25.16 8.28 21.69
CA ARG A 269 -25.16 8.30 20.21
C ARG A 269 -25.56 6.94 19.59
N CYS A 270 -25.34 5.83 20.29
CA CYS A 270 -25.74 4.49 19.84
C CYS A 270 -27.12 4.08 20.41
N SER A 271 -27.66 4.80 21.38
CA SER A 271 -28.99 4.59 21.97
C SER A 271 -30.10 5.30 21.19
N ASN A 272 -29.81 6.47 20.65
CA ASN A 272 -30.75 7.24 19.83
C ASN A 272 -30.52 6.91 18.33
N LYS A 273 -31.17 5.85 17.85
CA LYS A 273 -31.47 5.69 16.43
C LYS A 273 -32.74 6.50 16.12
N VAL A 274 -32.61 7.77 15.91
CA VAL A 274 -33.48 8.55 15.01
C VAL A 274 -32.56 9.10 13.95
N ILE A 275 -32.91 8.85 12.72
CA ILE A 275 -32.29 9.33 11.51
C ILE A 275 -32.47 10.83 11.49
N GLU A 276 -31.50 11.57 11.92
CA GLU A 276 -31.21 12.89 11.45
C GLU A 276 -29.82 12.83 10.84
N ALA A 277 -29.76 13.10 9.54
CA ALA A 277 -28.55 13.47 8.85
C ALA A 277 -28.08 14.79 9.47
N THR A 278 -27.52 14.70 10.65
CA THR A 278 -26.89 15.83 11.31
C THR A 278 -25.46 15.85 10.82
N MET A 279 -25.14 16.88 10.10
CA MET A 279 -23.82 17.38 9.76
C MET A 279 -22.74 16.71 10.62
N VAL A 280 -22.05 15.77 10.01
CA VAL A 280 -20.70 15.42 10.43
C VAL A 280 -19.97 16.75 10.43
N GLY A 281 -19.47 17.17 11.59
CA GLY A 281 -18.68 18.37 11.69
C GLY A 281 -17.67 18.33 10.56
N ILE A 282 -17.62 19.41 9.79
CA ILE A 282 -16.66 19.66 8.74
C ILE A 282 -15.29 19.55 9.39
N GLY A 283 -14.75 18.31 9.48
CA GLY A 283 -13.33 18.11 9.63
C GLY A 283 -12.71 18.77 8.41
N ASP A 284 -11.56 19.42 8.56
CA ASP A 284 -10.80 20.16 7.57
C ASP A 284 -10.91 19.59 6.16
N GLY A 285 -12.05 19.80 5.50
CA GLY A 285 -12.32 19.39 4.14
C GLY A 285 -11.68 20.40 3.19
N VAL A 286 -11.01 19.90 2.18
CA VAL A 286 -10.37 20.71 1.17
C VAL A 286 -11.33 20.82 0.00
N ASP A 287 -11.92 22.02 -0.22
CA ASP A 287 -12.72 22.31 -1.40
C ASP A 287 -11.81 22.40 -2.62
N ILE A 288 -12.11 21.59 -3.64
CA ILE A 288 -11.40 21.57 -4.92
C ILE A 288 -12.18 22.29 -6.03
N GLY A 289 -13.28 22.98 -5.71
CA GLY A 289 -14.18 23.61 -6.66
C GLY A 289 -15.37 22.71 -7.04
N ASN A 290 -16.40 23.34 -7.66
CA ASN A 290 -17.65 22.69 -8.07
C ASN A 290 -18.44 22.00 -6.93
N GLY A 291 -18.20 22.37 -5.66
CA GLY A 291 -18.85 21.76 -4.50
C GLY A 291 -18.26 20.42 -4.06
N ASP A 292 -17.18 19.98 -4.69
CA ASP A 292 -16.47 18.76 -4.31
C ASP A 292 -15.51 19.03 -3.15
N VAL A 293 -15.79 18.41 -1.99
CA VAL A 293 -14.97 18.53 -0.78
C VAL A 293 -14.23 17.22 -0.52
N LEU A 294 -12.91 17.29 -0.46
CA LEU A 294 -12.04 16.14 -0.16
C LEU A 294 -11.67 16.10 1.32
N GLU A 295 -11.61 14.89 1.87
CA GLU A 295 -11.14 14.66 3.23
C GLU A 295 -9.62 14.81 3.32
N LYS A 296 -9.15 15.65 4.27
CA LYS A 296 -7.76 15.75 4.63
C LYS A 296 -7.43 14.66 5.66
N VAL A 297 -6.40 13.87 5.38
CA VAL A 297 -6.06 12.70 6.20
C VAL A 297 -4.63 12.77 6.73
N GLY A 298 -4.41 12.31 7.96
CA GLY A 298 -3.06 12.19 8.55
C GLY A 298 -2.32 10.92 8.11
N LYS A 299 -3.01 9.97 7.49
CA LYS A 299 -2.43 8.70 6.97
C LYS A 299 -3.29 8.15 5.84
N PHE A 300 -2.64 7.51 4.89
CA PHE A 300 -3.30 6.88 3.73
C PHE A 300 -2.69 5.51 3.41
N CYS A 301 -3.53 4.57 2.96
CA CYS A 301 -3.07 3.27 2.49
C CYS A 301 -2.78 3.33 0.98
N TYR A 302 -1.51 3.53 0.62
CA TYR A 302 -1.06 3.58 -0.77
C TYR A 302 -0.43 2.25 -1.18
N LEU A 303 -0.95 1.64 -2.23
CA LEU A 303 -0.51 0.34 -2.76
C LEU A 303 -0.31 -0.73 -1.67
N GLY A 304 -1.19 -0.70 -0.68
CA GLY A 304 -1.16 -1.61 0.46
C GLY A 304 -0.20 -1.22 1.58
N ASP A 305 0.67 -0.24 1.47
CA ASP A 305 1.48 0.30 2.56
C ASP A 305 0.85 1.56 3.17
N MET A 306 1.09 1.80 4.46
CA MET A 306 0.55 2.99 5.14
C MET A 306 1.56 4.14 5.07
N ILE A 307 1.18 5.20 4.40
CA ILE A 307 1.93 6.46 4.38
C ILE A 307 1.34 7.39 5.45
N ASN A 308 2.19 7.92 6.32
CA ASN A 308 1.81 8.88 7.36
C ASN A 308 2.26 10.28 7.00
N ALA A 309 1.50 11.28 7.40
CA ALA A 309 1.86 12.69 7.24
C ALA A 309 3.19 13.05 7.93
N ASP A 310 3.55 12.35 9.01
CA ASP A 310 4.80 12.53 9.76
C ASP A 310 6.05 11.85 9.13
N GLY A 311 5.89 11.11 8.02
CA GLY A 311 6.97 10.40 7.35
C GLY A 311 7.48 9.15 8.06
N GLY A 312 6.87 8.75 9.18
CA GLY A 312 7.26 7.57 9.95
C GLY A 312 6.73 6.24 9.36
N ALA A 313 7.24 5.12 9.89
CA ALA A 313 6.78 3.78 9.54
C ALA A 313 5.87 3.15 10.61
N ASP A 314 5.52 3.87 11.68
CA ASP A 314 4.77 3.31 12.81
C ASP A 314 3.42 2.72 12.41
N SER A 315 2.63 3.46 11.64
CA SER A 315 1.33 2.98 11.13
C SER A 315 1.48 1.84 10.15
N ALA A 316 2.52 1.85 9.30
CA ALA A 316 2.81 0.76 8.37
C ALA A 316 3.09 -0.54 9.13
N VAL A 317 3.99 -0.51 10.10
CA VAL A 317 4.32 -1.67 10.96
C VAL A 317 3.06 -2.21 11.65
N VAL A 318 2.24 -1.35 12.25
CA VAL A 318 1.00 -1.78 12.94
C VAL A 318 0.00 -2.37 11.95
N ALA A 319 -0.20 -1.76 10.79
CA ALA A 319 -1.12 -2.26 9.77
C ALA A 319 -0.67 -3.63 9.25
N ARG A 320 0.63 -3.82 9.02
CA ARG A 320 1.18 -5.07 8.52
C ARG A 320 1.12 -6.21 9.55
N ILE A 321 1.35 -5.91 10.81
CA ILE A 321 1.13 -6.87 11.89
C ILE A 321 -0.34 -7.31 11.94
N ARG A 322 -1.30 -6.38 11.76
CA ARG A 322 -2.74 -6.72 11.68
C ARG A 322 -3.06 -7.61 10.50
N CYS A 323 -2.51 -7.29 9.31
CA CYS A 323 -2.67 -8.13 8.11
C CYS A 323 -2.10 -9.54 8.32
N ALA A 324 -0.92 -9.66 8.93
CA ALA A 324 -0.32 -10.93 9.25
C ALA A 324 -1.17 -11.75 10.23
N TRP A 325 -1.72 -11.13 11.26
CA TRP A 325 -2.66 -11.79 12.18
C TRP A 325 -3.95 -12.24 11.50
N LYS A 326 -4.49 -11.44 10.58
CA LYS A 326 -5.64 -11.86 9.78
C LYS A 326 -5.30 -13.10 8.97
N LYS A 327 -4.18 -13.09 8.24
CA LYS A 327 -3.71 -14.22 7.44
C LYS A 327 -3.39 -15.45 8.29
N PHE A 328 -2.80 -15.25 9.46
CA PHE A 328 -2.55 -16.34 10.41
C PHE A 328 -3.84 -17.01 10.86
N ARG A 329 -4.89 -16.24 11.19
CA ARG A 329 -6.19 -16.81 11.58
C ARG A 329 -6.86 -17.59 10.45
N GLU A 330 -6.77 -17.11 9.21
CA GLU A 330 -7.26 -17.83 8.04
C GLU A 330 -6.58 -19.20 7.89
N LEU A 331 -5.29 -19.27 8.19
CA LEU A 331 -4.47 -20.47 8.06
C LEU A 331 -4.34 -21.26 9.38
N SER A 332 -4.97 -20.82 10.47
CA SER A 332 -4.84 -21.47 11.77
C SER A 332 -5.22 -22.95 11.78
N PRO A 333 -6.26 -23.43 11.04
CA PRO A 333 -6.55 -24.85 11.00
C PRO A 333 -5.35 -25.71 10.54
N LEU A 334 -4.54 -25.22 9.60
CA LEU A 334 -3.33 -25.87 9.12
C LEU A 334 -2.13 -25.63 10.05
N LEU A 335 -1.92 -24.38 10.46
CA LEU A 335 -0.76 -23.96 11.25
C LEU A 335 -0.76 -24.51 12.68
N THR A 336 -1.94 -24.81 13.25
CA THR A 336 -2.07 -25.39 14.59
C THR A 336 -2.36 -26.89 14.58
N HIS A 337 -2.50 -27.50 13.38
CA HIS A 337 -2.81 -28.93 13.27
C HIS A 337 -1.72 -29.80 13.88
N LYS A 338 -2.09 -30.75 14.75
CA LYS A 338 -1.12 -31.60 15.51
C LYS A 338 -0.32 -32.54 14.60
N GLY A 339 -0.92 -33.04 13.52
CA GLY A 339 -0.28 -33.94 12.56
C GLY A 339 0.66 -33.27 11.55
N ALA A 340 0.66 -31.94 11.46
CA ALA A 340 1.56 -31.22 10.56
C ALA A 340 2.95 -31.02 11.19
N SER A 341 4.02 -31.37 10.47
CA SER A 341 5.39 -31.19 10.96
C SER A 341 5.72 -29.71 11.19
N LEU A 342 6.55 -29.42 12.19
CA LEU A 342 6.96 -28.05 12.52
C LEU A 342 7.64 -27.34 11.33
N LYS A 343 8.46 -28.07 10.56
CA LYS A 343 9.12 -27.55 9.36
C LYS A 343 8.10 -27.15 8.27
N LEU A 344 7.02 -27.93 8.09
CA LEU A 344 5.95 -27.58 7.16
C LEU A 344 5.22 -26.32 7.61
N LYS A 345 4.85 -26.24 8.88
CA LYS A 345 4.24 -25.05 9.48
C LYS A 345 5.13 -23.82 9.29
N GLY A 346 6.45 -23.96 9.51
CA GLY A 346 7.43 -22.89 9.28
C GLY A 346 7.43 -22.39 7.84
N LYS A 347 7.47 -23.29 6.85
CA LYS A 347 7.40 -22.93 5.41
C LYS A 347 6.11 -22.20 5.05
N VAL A 348 4.95 -22.69 5.52
CA VAL A 348 3.65 -22.04 5.29
C VAL A 348 3.61 -20.66 5.94
N TYR A 349 4.11 -20.55 7.17
CA TYR A 349 4.20 -19.28 7.88
C TYR A 349 5.06 -18.27 7.10
N GLU A 350 6.27 -18.65 6.67
CA GLU A 350 7.16 -17.76 5.92
C GLU A 350 6.56 -17.28 4.61
N SER A 351 5.96 -18.21 3.86
CA SER A 351 5.40 -17.92 2.54
C SER A 351 4.15 -17.07 2.59
N CYS A 352 3.24 -17.31 3.54
CA CYS A 352 1.91 -16.72 3.55
C CYS A 352 1.72 -15.64 4.62
N VAL A 353 2.26 -15.83 5.83
CA VAL A 353 2.00 -14.92 6.96
C VAL A 353 3.11 -13.89 7.09
N ARG A 354 4.37 -14.33 7.13
CA ARG A 354 5.53 -13.43 7.23
C ARG A 354 5.62 -12.50 6.03
N SER A 355 5.38 -12.99 4.82
CA SER A 355 5.33 -12.15 3.62
C SER A 355 4.34 -10.99 3.73
N CYS A 356 3.16 -11.23 4.34
CA CYS A 356 2.21 -10.15 4.64
C CYS A 356 2.74 -9.17 5.68
N MET A 357 3.50 -9.66 6.69
CA MET A 357 4.00 -8.84 7.79
C MET A 357 5.11 -7.87 7.37
N ILE A 358 5.97 -8.29 6.44
CA ILE A 358 7.14 -7.52 5.99
C ILE A 358 6.95 -6.84 4.64
N TYR A 359 5.76 -6.88 4.04
CA TYR A 359 5.49 -6.20 2.76
C TYR A 359 5.73 -4.69 2.87
N GLY A 360 6.54 -4.13 1.95
CA GLY A 360 6.93 -2.72 1.93
C GLY A 360 8.02 -2.35 2.93
N SER A 361 8.47 -3.28 3.78
CA SER A 361 9.50 -3.03 4.81
C SER A 361 10.85 -2.59 4.23
N GLU A 362 11.09 -2.88 2.98
CA GLU A 362 12.28 -2.45 2.23
C GLU A 362 12.40 -0.93 2.17
N THR A 363 11.27 -0.22 2.22
CA THR A 363 11.17 1.24 2.08
C THR A 363 11.11 1.99 3.43
N TRP A 364 11.03 1.27 4.55
CA TRP A 364 10.80 1.89 5.85
C TRP A 364 12.08 2.41 6.52
N PRO A 365 12.06 3.63 7.09
CA PRO A 365 13.11 4.11 7.99
C PRO A 365 12.99 3.40 9.35
N MET A 366 13.48 2.15 9.42
CA MET A 366 13.29 1.26 10.57
C MET A 366 13.98 1.77 11.83
N ARG A 367 13.27 1.71 12.98
CA ARG A 367 13.79 1.92 14.32
C ARG A 367 13.82 0.60 15.08
N VAL A 368 14.60 0.55 16.16
CA VAL A 368 14.66 -0.63 17.05
C VAL A 368 13.27 -1.02 17.59
N GLU A 369 12.42 -0.03 17.88
CA GLU A 369 11.04 -0.26 18.33
C GLU A 369 10.19 -1.00 17.29
N HIS A 370 10.40 -0.70 16.00
CA HIS A 370 9.68 -1.36 14.89
C HIS A 370 10.12 -2.84 14.79
N GLU A 371 11.42 -3.10 14.85
CA GLU A 371 11.97 -4.47 14.84
C GLU A 371 11.43 -5.27 16.04
N SER A 372 11.45 -4.69 17.24
CA SER A 372 10.90 -5.33 18.44
C SER A 372 9.38 -5.59 18.36
N LYS A 373 8.61 -4.72 17.68
CA LYS A 373 7.16 -4.94 17.46
C LYS A 373 6.92 -6.12 16.52
N LEU A 374 7.69 -6.20 15.43
CA LEU A 374 7.62 -7.30 14.45
C LEU A 374 8.02 -8.63 15.10
N GLU A 375 9.15 -8.66 15.83
CA GLU A 375 9.65 -9.84 16.52
C GLU A 375 8.64 -10.36 17.55
N ARG A 376 8.09 -9.49 18.38
CA ARG A 376 7.06 -9.87 19.37
C ARG A 376 5.82 -10.44 18.70
N ALA A 377 5.38 -9.87 17.57
CA ALA A 377 4.24 -10.39 16.84
C ALA A 377 4.53 -11.76 16.24
N GLU A 378 5.71 -11.95 15.63
CA GLU A 378 6.20 -13.22 15.10
C GLU A 378 6.25 -14.29 16.19
N MET A 379 6.91 -14.00 17.32
CA MET A 379 7.09 -14.99 18.39
C MET A 379 5.77 -15.41 19.05
N ARG A 380 4.75 -14.54 19.06
CA ARG A 380 3.41 -14.94 19.49
C ARG A 380 2.77 -15.95 18.54
N MET A 381 2.90 -15.73 17.22
CA MET A 381 2.39 -16.66 16.21
C MET A 381 3.14 -17.99 16.25
N VAL A 382 4.47 -17.94 16.37
CA VAL A 382 5.34 -19.12 16.47
C VAL A 382 4.98 -19.97 17.69
N ARG A 383 4.82 -19.37 18.87
CA ARG A 383 4.39 -20.07 20.08
C ARG A 383 3.03 -20.72 19.90
N TRP A 384 2.10 -20.04 19.27
CA TRP A 384 0.77 -20.58 18.98
C TRP A 384 0.84 -21.80 18.03
N MET A 385 1.63 -21.73 16.95
CA MET A 385 1.85 -22.87 16.04
C MET A 385 2.48 -24.07 16.73
N TYR A 386 3.33 -23.80 17.72
CA TYR A 386 4.01 -24.83 18.51
C TYR A 386 3.11 -25.42 19.59
N GLY A 387 2.10 -24.66 20.05
CA GLY A 387 1.22 -25.04 21.15
C GLY A 387 1.84 -24.81 22.53
N VAL A 388 2.82 -23.90 22.64
CA VAL A 388 3.53 -23.62 23.92
C VAL A 388 3.17 -22.24 24.46
N SER A 389 3.06 -22.16 25.78
CA SER A 389 2.82 -20.91 26.51
C SER A 389 4.13 -20.17 26.84
N LEU A 390 4.01 -18.93 27.33
CA LEU A 390 5.15 -18.15 27.82
C LEU A 390 5.75 -18.76 29.10
N SER A 391 4.94 -19.46 29.90
CA SER A 391 5.35 -20.09 31.16
C SER A 391 6.37 -21.23 30.96
N GLU A 392 6.38 -21.86 29.78
CA GLU A 392 7.28 -22.97 29.47
C GLU A 392 8.74 -22.54 29.22
N ARG A 393 9.03 -21.23 29.24
CA ARG A 393 10.40 -20.65 29.15
C ARG A 393 11.26 -21.15 27.99
N ILE A 394 10.66 -21.66 26.89
CA ILE A 394 11.41 -22.06 25.69
C ILE A 394 11.94 -20.80 24.98
N THR A 395 13.24 -20.79 24.67
CA THR A 395 13.89 -19.64 24.02
C THR A 395 13.38 -19.42 22.60
N CYS A 396 13.33 -18.17 22.17
CA CYS A 396 12.92 -17.80 20.81
C CYS A 396 13.81 -18.47 19.75
N LYS A 397 15.11 -18.59 20.02
CA LYS A 397 16.08 -19.26 19.15
C LYS A 397 15.71 -20.72 18.91
N ASN A 398 15.45 -21.47 19.97
CA ASN A 398 15.09 -22.91 19.89
C ASN A 398 13.80 -23.12 19.10
N LEU A 399 12.76 -22.26 19.31
CA LEU A 399 11.51 -22.35 18.57
C LEU A 399 11.71 -22.09 17.07
N ARG A 400 12.53 -21.10 16.69
CA ARG A 400 12.85 -20.80 15.30
C ARG A 400 13.60 -21.95 14.64
N GLU A 401 14.63 -22.48 15.29
CA GLU A 401 15.45 -23.59 14.78
C GLU A 401 14.59 -24.83 14.48
N ARG A 402 13.73 -25.24 15.41
CA ARG A 402 12.85 -26.41 15.24
C ARG A 402 11.83 -26.21 14.10
N MET A 403 11.37 -24.99 13.85
CA MET A 403 10.49 -24.67 12.73
C MET A 403 11.23 -24.39 11.43
N GLY A 404 12.55 -24.26 11.46
CA GLY A 404 13.39 -23.91 10.32
C GLY A 404 13.12 -22.49 9.81
N ILE A 405 12.76 -21.55 10.69
CA ILE A 405 12.51 -20.13 10.34
C ILE A 405 13.66 -19.25 10.83
N GLU A 406 14.01 -18.29 10.00
CA GLU A 406 15.04 -17.30 10.28
C GLU A 406 14.46 -16.15 11.12
N GLU A 407 15.29 -15.42 11.86
CA GLU A 407 14.89 -14.25 12.62
C GLU A 407 14.36 -13.13 11.70
N ILE A 408 13.22 -12.55 12.03
CA ILE A 408 12.54 -11.54 11.19
C ILE A 408 13.41 -10.29 10.96
N GLY A 409 14.21 -9.88 11.95
CA GLY A 409 15.14 -8.76 11.83
C GLY A 409 16.18 -8.97 10.73
N ILE A 410 16.74 -10.18 10.64
CA ILE A 410 17.71 -10.58 9.60
C ILE A 410 17.03 -10.54 8.23
N VAL A 411 15.82 -11.09 8.13
CA VAL A 411 15.05 -11.13 6.86
C VAL A 411 14.74 -9.71 6.37
N VAL A 412 14.27 -8.83 7.24
CA VAL A 412 13.95 -7.43 6.91
C VAL A 412 15.20 -6.66 6.46
N ARG A 413 16.33 -6.83 7.17
CA ARG A 413 17.63 -6.24 6.80
C ARG A 413 18.07 -6.70 5.41
N ARG A 414 18.03 -8.00 5.17
CA ARG A 414 18.41 -8.61 3.89
C ARG A 414 17.51 -8.11 2.74
N ASN A 415 16.21 -7.98 2.96
CA ASN A 415 15.29 -7.46 1.95
C ASN A 415 15.58 -5.98 1.64
N ARG A 416 15.84 -5.15 2.67
CA ARG A 416 16.21 -3.74 2.50
C ARG A 416 17.53 -3.58 1.72
N LEU A 417 18.55 -4.37 2.05
CA LEU A 417 19.80 -4.36 1.30
C LEU A 417 19.63 -4.88 -0.13
N ARG A 418 18.78 -5.90 -0.34
CA ARG A 418 18.42 -6.36 -1.69
C ARG A 418 17.79 -5.24 -2.50
N TRP A 419 16.86 -4.51 -1.90
CA TRP A 419 16.21 -3.35 -2.48
C TRP A 419 17.22 -2.24 -2.79
N PHE A 420 18.07 -1.87 -1.82
CA PHE A 420 19.13 -0.88 -2.02
C PHE A 420 20.02 -1.25 -3.21
N GLY A 421 20.50 -2.49 -3.30
CA GLY A 421 21.29 -2.92 -4.45
C GLY A 421 20.52 -2.87 -5.79
N HIS A 422 19.19 -3.07 -5.77
CA HIS A 422 18.35 -2.86 -6.95
C HIS A 422 18.33 -1.38 -7.35
N VAL A 423 18.13 -0.47 -6.42
CA VAL A 423 18.11 0.99 -6.65
C VAL A 423 19.45 1.48 -7.17
N GLU A 424 20.58 1.05 -6.58
CA GLU A 424 21.93 1.48 -6.99
C GLU A 424 22.27 1.06 -8.44
N ARG A 425 21.75 -0.08 -8.89
CA ARG A 425 21.98 -0.57 -10.28
C ARG A 425 21.02 -0.01 -11.32
N LYS A 426 20.02 0.79 -10.93
CA LYS A 426 19.17 1.50 -11.89
C LYS A 426 19.98 2.57 -12.63
N ALA A 427 19.55 2.90 -13.84
CA ALA A 427 20.14 3.99 -14.62
C ALA A 427 20.06 5.32 -13.85
N ASP A 428 21.02 6.22 -14.09
CA ASP A 428 21.07 7.50 -13.36
C ASP A 428 19.86 8.39 -13.64
N GLY A 429 19.22 8.25 -14.80
CA GLY A 429 17.95 8.91 -15.13
C GLY A 429 16.71 8.25 -14.53
N ASP A 430 16.82 7.10 -13.87
CA ASP A 430 15.66 6.45 -13.22
C ASP A 430 15.28 7.19 -11.92
N TRP A 431 14.04 7.60 -11.81
CA TRP A 431 13.56 8.39 -10.68
C TRP A 431 13.56 7.65 -9.36
N VAL A 432 13.47 6.34 -9.33
CA VAL A 432 13.62 5.56 -8.10
C VAL A 432 15.03 5.75 -7.50
N LYS A 433 16.05 5.90 -8.36
CA LYS A 433 17.40 6.27 -7.94
C LYS A 433 17.50 7.77 -7.69
N GLY A 434 16.94 8.59 -8.58
CA GLY A 434 16.99 10.05 -8.52
C GLY A 434 16.41 10.62 -7.22
N CYS A 435 15.28 10.08 -6.72
CA CYS A 435 14.66 10.58 -5.48
C CYS A 435 15.54 10.40 -4.24
N THR A 436 16.49 9.45 -4.24
CA THR A 436 17.45 9.27 -3.14
C THR A 436 18.49 10.39 -3.07
N ASN A 437 18.74 11.08 -4.18
CA ASN A 437 19.71 12.15 -4.31
C ASN A 437 19.06 13.53 -4.48
N LEU A 438 17.72 13.60 -4.43
CA LEU A 438 16.96 14.85 -4.60
C LEU A 438 17.41 15.88 -3.56
N LYS A 439 17.82 17.06 -4.05
CA LYS A 439 18.16 18.21 -3.22
C LYS A 439 16.93 19.10 -3.10
N VAL A 440 16.38 19.18 -1.90
CA VAL A 440 15.31 20.12 -1.56
C VAL A 440 15.97 21.32 -0.88
N GLU A 441 15.65 22.52 -1.34
CA GLU A 441 16.11 23.75 -0.70
C GLU A 441 15.41 23.95 0.66
N GLY A 442 16.10 24.55 1.61
CA GLY A 442 15.54 24.82 2.94
C GLY A 442 16.54 24.60 4.07
N THR A 443 16.13 24.96 5.27
CA THR A 443 16.95 24.87 6.48
C THR A 443 16.79 23.54 7.19
N ARG A 444 17.88 23.03 7.76
CA ARG A 444 17.81 21.80 8.57
C ARG A 444 17.18 22.09 9.94
N PRO A 445 16.31 21.19 10.46
CA PRO A 445 15.74 21.36 11.81
C PRO A 445 16.82 21.38 12.89
N ARG A 446 16.59 22.17 13.97
CA ARG A 446 17.37 22.08 15.20
C ARG A 446 17.01 20.79 15.95
N GLY A 447 17.96 20.19 16.64
CA GLY A 447 17.77 18.96 17.40
C GLY A 447 18.21 17.69 16.66
N ARG A 448 17.96 16.51 17.29
CA ARG A 448 18.33 15.24 16.70
C ARG A 448 17.39 14.92 15.52
N PRO A 449 17.92 14.76 14.30
CA PRO A 449 17.10 14.47 13.13
C PRO A 449 16.42 13.10 13.27
N LYS A 450 15.27 12.93 12.62
CA LYS A 450 14.65 11.61 12.46
C LYS A 450 15.59 10.70 11.66
N LYS A 451 15.63 9.41 12.02
CA LYS A 451 16.43 8.42 11.31
C LYS A 451 15.90 8.25 9.88
N THR A 452 16.77 8.44 8.90
CA THR A 452 16.45 8.32 7.48
C THR A 452 16.59 6.88 7.00
N TRP A 453 15.93 6.56 5.86
CA TRP A 453 16.09 5.26 5.22
C TRP A 453 17.56 4.96 4.88
N MET A 454 18.28 5.94 4.32
CA MET A 454 19.67 5.75 3.96
C MET A 454 20.59 5.52 5.17
N GLU A 455 20.30 6.12 6.32
CA GLU A 455 21.04 5.85 7.57
C GLU A 455 20.84 4.41 8.05
N VAL A 456 19.60 3.89 7.90
CA VAL A 456 19.33 2.47 8.21
C VAL A 456 20.11 1.56 7.27
N VAL A 457 20.09 1.83 5.97
CA VAL A 457 20.87 1.07 4.96
C VAL A 457 22.35 1.08 5.27
N LYS A 458 22.93 2.25 5.59
CA LYS A 458 24.36 2.35 5.98
C LYS A 458 24.69 1.53 7.23
N SER A 459 23.81 1.54 8.22
CA SER A 459 23.94 0.70 9.43
C SER A 459 23.90 -0.79 9.08
N ASP A 460 22.97 -1.18 8.21
CA ASP A 460 22.82 -2.57 7.77
C ASP A 460 24.03 -3.05 6.96
N MET A 461 24.55 -2.21 6.05
CA MET A 461 25.78 -2.51 5.30
C MET A 461 26.98 -2.71 6.23
N LYS A 462 27.13 -1.83 7.24
CA LYS A 462 28.20 -1.95 8.25
C LYS A 462 28.12 -3.30 8.98
N ILE A 463 26.94 -3.73 9.39
CA ILE A 463 26.73 -5.02 10.08
C ILE A 463 27.11 -6.20 9.17
N MET A 464 26.85 -6.08 7.86
CA MET A 464 27.13 -7.13 6.86
C MET A 464 28.54 -7.02 6.26
N GLY A 465 29.35 -6.04 6.64
CA GLY A 465 30.70 -5.81 6.07
C GLY A 465 30.69 -5.41 4.58
N LEU A 466 29.62 -4.75 4.11
CA LEU A 466 29.42 -4.38 2.72
C LEU A 466 29.66 -2.89 2.49
N GLY A 467 30.26 -2.55 1.32
CA GLY A 467 30.41 -1.19 0.83
C GLY A 467 29.37 -0.84 -0.25
N ARG A 468 29.11 0.46 -0.45
CA ARG A 468 28.19 0.93 -1.50
C ARG A 468 28.62 0.47 -2.91
N LYS A 469 29.93 0.41 -3.18
CA LYS A 469 30.48 -0.04 -4.47
C LYS A 469 30.14 -1.50 -4.79
N ASP A 470 30.03 -2.36 -3.76
CA ASP A 470 29.72 -3.78 -3.93
C ASP A 470 28.32 -3.98 -4.49
N ALA A 471 27.42 -3.00 -4.33
CA ALA A 471 26.06 -3.03 -4.87
C ALA A 471 25.99 -3.05 -6.40
N GLN A 472 27.06 -2.61 -7.09
CA GLN A 472 27.11 -2.63 -8.55
C GLN A 472 27.27 -4.05 -9.11
N ASP A 473 28.03 -4.92 -8.41
CA ASP A 473 28.10 -6.33 -8.75
C ASP A 473 26.95 -7.10 -8.10
N ARG A 474 26.00 -7.55 -8.93
CA ARG A 474 24.82 -8.29 -8.45
C ARG A 474 25.16 -9.61 -7.78
N GLY A 475 26.22 -10.29 -8.24
CA GLY A 475 26.66 -11.58 -7.70
C GLY A 475 27.32 -11.41 -6.34
N LEU A 476 28.29 -10.50 -6.24
CA LEU A 476 28.98 -10.14 -5.01
C LEU A 476 27.98 -9.66 -3.95
N TRP A 477 27.09 -8.73 -4.33
CA TRP A 477 26.06 -8.21 -3.45
C TRP A 477 25.13 -9.29 -2.88
N ARG A 478 24.65 -10.23 -3.74
CA ARG A 478 23.81 -11.34 -3.30
C ARG A 478 24.48 -12.26 -2.30
N ARG A 479 25.75 -12.59 -2.50
CA ARG A 479 26.54 -13.38 -1.54
C ARG A 479 26.70 -12.62 -0.23
N GLY A 480 27.15 -11.37 -0.30
CA GLY A 480 27.37 -10.54 0.88
C GLY A 480 26.13 -10.38 1.77
N ILE A 481 24.95 -10.08 1.20
CA ILE A 481 23.71 -9.96 1.98
C ILE A 481 23.20 -11.28 2.58
N ARG A 482 23.75 -12.44 2.17
CA ARG A 482 23.50 -13.76 2.78
C ARG A 482 24.54 -14.13 3.84
N GLY A 483 25.58 -13.31 4.01
CA GLY A 483 26.71 -13.63 4.89
C GLY A 483 27.66 -14.67 4.31
N GLU A 484 27.61 -14.92 3.01
CA GLU A 484 28.51 -15.81 2.30
C GLU A 484 29.82 -15.09 2.00
N PRO A 485 31.02 -15.75 2.09
CA PRO A 485 32.30 -15.09 1.81
C PRO A 485 32.36 -14.58 0.36
N ALA A 486 32.98 -13.42 0.20
CA ALA A 486 33.12 -12.75 -1.11
C ALA A 486 33.89 -13.60 -2.13
N ASN A 487 34.77 -14.46 -1.67
CA ASN A 487 35.55 -15.40 -2.49
C ASN A 487 35.36 -16.84 -1.94
N PRO A 488 34.78 -17.78 -2.69
CA PRO A 488 34.58 -19.15 -2.23
C PRO A 488 35.88 -19.95 -1.98
N GLY A 489 37.06 -19.38 -2.30
CA GLY A 489 38.37 -19.99 -2.12
C GLY A 489 39.25 -19.41 -1.00
N LYS A 490 38.77 -18.36 -0.27
CA LYS A 490 39.51 -17.84 0.90
C LYS A 490 38.64 -17.99 2.15
N PRO A 491 39.10 -18.70 3.21
CA PRO A 491 38.39 -18.78 4.48
C PRO A 491 38.31 -17.35 5.06
N GLY A 492 37.08 -16.81 5.15
CA GLY A 492 36.84 -15.52 5.74
C GLY A 492 37.23 -15.54 7.22
N LYS A 493 38.00 -14.54 7.67
CA LYS A 493 38.16 -14.25 9.09
C LYS A 493 36.77 -13.94 9.65
N ARG A 494 36.26 -14.81 10.52
CA ARG A 494 35.06 -14.49 11.32
C ARG A 494 35.42 -13.40 12.32
N PRO A 495 34.54 -12.41 12.53
CA PRO A 495 34.69 -11.45 13.62
C PRO A 495 34.52 -12.11 14.98
#